data_5bede73a3507e0d75dda74e290720801
#
_entry.id   5bede73a3507e0d75dda74e290720801
#
_cell.length_a   1.000
_cell.length_b   1.000
_cell.length_c   1.000
_cell.angle_alpha   90.00
_cell.angle_beta   90.00
_cell.angle_gamma   90.00
#
_symmetry.space_group_name_H-M   'P 1'
#
loop_
_entity.id
_entity.type
_entity.pdbx_description
1 polymer ?
#
loop_
_entity_poly.entity_id
_entity_poly.type
_entity_poly.pdbx_seq_one_letter_code
_entity_poly.pdbx_strand_id
1 'polypeptide(L)'
;MAGEATRQQGDLAELTLLASLPAPWNQGCLEPLASGLTNGNYRLHLPSGQRAFLRRGHPDPVRFGIDRATEWQLYQGAVGQGLALPCYHSEPASGLMLLAWCDEPNWAAAPPPLAAQPPLLAAVLRRLHRLPLPAVVMAVRAHSAGYRDRLARVPAWLPALERALLASREPDDCWLPCHHDLNPANLLGHRPWVIDWEYGAAGHPGFELASIQRTHGWSDELRCQLESCYLEGRGGAHKLLNTKGFQAEAFLPWVDYIGLLWALLMAEQQPGPDYQALIDMNRQRLE
;
A
#
# COMPACT_ATOMS: atom_id res chain seq x y z
N MET A 1 6.91 21.21 -31.31
CA MET A 1 5.44 21.28 -31.34
C MET A 1 4.80 20.22 -30.42
N ALA A 2 5.06 18.90 -30.55
CA ALA A 2 4.44 17.91 -29.64
C ALA A 2 4.86 18.09 -28.16
N GLY A 3 6.13 18.42 -27.88
CA GLY A 3 6.61 18.63 -26.52
C GLY A 3 6.13 19.90 -25.82
N GLU A 4 5.80 20.95 -26.58
CA GLU A 4 5.21 22.18 -26.03
C GLU A 4 3.73 22.01 -25.68
N ALA A 5 2.97 21.29 -26.50
CA ALA A 5 1.57 20.98 -26.21
C ALA A 5 1.43 20.09 -24.96
N THR A 6 2.33 19.14 -24.76
CA THR A 6 2.34 18.26 -23.57
C THR A 6 2.70 19.04 -22.30
N ARG A 7 3.67 19.98 -22.36
CA ARG A 7 3.99 20.87 -21.24
C ARG A 7 2.84 21.79 -20.87
N GLN A 8 2.22 22.45 -21.85
CA GLN A 8 1.05 23.33 -21.60
C GLN A 8 -0.14 22.59 -21.02
N GLN A 9 -0.37 21.32 -21.40
CA GLN A 9 -1.42 20.49 -20.78
C GLN A 9 -1.08 20.10 -19.33
N GLY A 10 0.18 19.81 -19.03
CA GLY A 10 0.67 19.56 -17.67
C GLY A 10 0.47 20.76 -16.76
N ASP A 11 0.91 21.94 -17.21
CA ASP A 11 0.78 23.20 -16.47
C ASP A 11 -0.69 23.56 -16.19
N LEU A 12 -1.59 23.34 -17.15
CA LEU A 12 -3.03 23.59 -16.98
C LEU A 12 -3.68 22.62 -15.97
N ALA A 13 -3.28 21.36 -15.98
CA ALA A 13 -3.77 20.35 -15.04
C ALA A 13 -3.33 20.67 -13.60
N GLU A 14 -2.10 21.12 -13.41
CA GLU A 14 -1.57 21.53 -12.10
C GLU A 14 -2.25 22.80 -11.58
N LEU A 15 -2.48 23.80 -12.44
CA LEU A 15 -3.22 25.01 -12.07
C LEU A 15 -4.66 24.69 -11.68
N THR A 16 -5.32 23.78 -12.39
CA THR A 16 -6.67 23.32 -12.07
C THR A 16 -6.69 22.61 -10.71
N LEU A 17 -5.69 21.76 -10.46
CA LEU A 17 -5.55 21.04 -9.19
C LEU A 17 -5.34 22.00 -8.02
N LEU A 18 -4.47 23.00 -8.16
CA LEU A 18 -4.26 24.04 -7.14
C LEU A 18 -5.54 24.85 -6.88
N ALA A 19 -6.24 25.26 -7.94
CA ALA A 19 -7.47 26.05 -7.81
C ALA A 19 -8.59 25.29 -7.07
N SER A 20 -8.56 23.94 -7.06
CA SER A 20 -9.54 23.14 -6.32
C SER A 20 -9.27 23.07 -4.81
N LEU A 21 -8.06 23.44 -4.35
CA LEU A 21 -7.70 23.37 -2.94
C LEU A 21 -8.27 24.55 -2.13
N PRO A 22 -8.58 24.36 -0.83
CA PRO A 22 -8.98 25.46 0.04
C PRO A 22 -7.81 26.41 0.31
N ALA A 23 -8.14 27.68 0.63
CA ALA A 23 -7.14 28.64 1.12
C ALA A 23 -6.49 28.14 2.44
N PRO A 24 -5.20 28.39 2.66
CA PRO A 24 -4.28 29.12 1.80
C PRO A 24 -3.60 28.25 0.70
N TRP A 25 -3.91 26.96 0.62
CA TRP A 25 -3.21 25.96 -0.20
C TRP A 25 -3.32 26.23 -1.72
N ASN A 26 -4.42 26.83 -2.15
CA ASN A 26 -4.62 27.26 -3.55
C ASN A 26 -3.68 28.38 -4.01
N GLN A 27 -2.91 28.99 -3.10
CA GLN A 27 -1.92 30.03 -3.41
C GLN A 27 -0.49 29.48 -3.49
N GLY A 28 -0.32 28.17 -3.36
CA GLY A 28 0.98 27.51 -3.38
C GLY A 28 1.52 27.25 -4.78
N CYS A 29 2.65 26.55 -4.83
CA CYS A 29 3.18 25.96 -6.04
C CYS A 29 3.38 24.47 -5.84
N LEU A 30 3.20 23.70 -6.92
CA LEU A 30 3.39 22.24 -6.95
C LEU A 30 4.75 21.91 -7.49
N GLU A 31 5.44 20.98 -6.82
CA GLU A 31 6.66 20.31 -7.27
C GLU A 31 6.33 18.83 -7.42
N PRO A 32 6.34 18.26 -8.64
CA PRO A 32 6.08 16.84 -8.84
C PRO A 32 7.12 15.98 -8.10
N LEU A 33 6.66 14.93 -7.43
CA LEU A 33 7.52 13.92 -6.82
C LEU A 33 7.61 12.71 -7.75
N ALA A 34 8.83 12.21 -7.95
CA ALA A 34 9.10 11.06 -8.82
C ALA A 34 8.65 9.72 -8.21
N SER A 35 8.00 9.73 -7.03
CA SER A 35 7.56 8.56 -6.30
C SER A 35 6.06 8.32 -6.45
N GLY A 36 5.68 7.07 -6.72
CA GLY A 36 4.30 6.62 -6.84
C GLY A 36 4.05 5.97 -8.20
N LEU A 37 3.60 4.71 -8.18
CA LEU A 37 3.31 3.95 -9.41
C LEU A 37 1.85 4.13 -9.85
N THR A 38 0.97 4.51 -8.93
CA THR A 38 -0.48 4.59 -9.14
C THR A 38 -1.03 6.02 -9.09
N ASN A 39 -0.48 6.88 -8.22
CA ASN A 39 -1.01 8.22 -7.94
C ASN A 39 -0.08 9.32 -8.43
N GLY A 40 -0.63 10.49 -8.74
CA GLY A 40 0.15 11.71 -8.97
C GLY A 40 0.50 12.36 -7.62
N ASN A 41 1.79 12.42 -7.30
CA ASN A 41 2.28 12.94 -6.02
C ASN A 41 3.03 14.24 -6.19
N TYR A 42 2.76 15.22 -5.29
CA TYR A 42 3.36 16.55 -5.34
C TYR A 42 3.78 17.01 -3.95
N ARG A 43 4.86 17.77 -3.90
CA ARG A 43 5.16 18.66 -2.79
C ARG A 43 4.52 20.00 -3.07
N LEU A 44 3.68 20.49 -2.15
CA LEU A 44 3.06 21.80 -2.23
C LEU A 44 3.81 22.76 -1.31
N HIS A 45 4.22 23.91 -1.84
CA HIS A 45 4.89 24.97 -1.11
C HIS A 45 4.01 26.20 -1.04
N LEU A 46 3.81 26.73 0.16
CA LEU A 46 3.18 28.06 0.34
C LEU A 46 4.23 29.18 0.35
N PRO A 47 3.85 30.41 -0.01
CA PRO A 47 4.71 31.58 0.14
C PRO A 47 5.20 31.83 1.58
N SER A 48 4.48 31.32 2.57
CA SER A 48 4.84 31.36 4.00
C SER A 48 6.02 30.42 4.36
N GLY A 49 6.45 29.56 3.45
CA GLY A 49 7.42 28.49 3.71
C GLY A 49 6.79 27.18 4.23
N GLN A 50 5.48 27.15 4.51
CA GLN A 50 4.81 25.92 4.89
C GLN A 50 4.74 24.96 3.70
N ARG A 51 4.89 23.64 4.00
CA ARG A 51 4.83 22.55 3.00
C ARG A 51 3.73 21.57 3.31
N ALA A 52 3.23 20.93 2.26
CA ALA A 52 2.29 19.83 2.35
C ALA A 52 2.60 18.77 1.29
N PHE A 53 2.16 17.55 1.50
CA PHE A 53 2.10 16.51 0.50
C PHE A 53 0.71 16.51 -0.14
N LEU A 54 0.65 16.59 -1.47
CA LEU A 54 -0.60 16.50 -2.22
C LEU A 54 -0.58 15.25 -3.07
N ARG A 55 -1.57 14.38 -2.88
CA ARG A 55 -1.82 13.22 -3.72
C ARG A 55 -3.05 13.47 -4.59
N ARG A 56 -2.92 13.25 -5.88
CA ARG A 56 -4.02 13.11 -6.83
C ARG A 56 -4.24 11.62 -7.09
N GLY A 57 -5.40 11.10 -6.70
CA GLY A 57 -5.73 9.69 -6.86
C GLY A 57 -5.76 9.23 -8.32
N HIS A 58 -5.53 7.94 -8.54
CA HIS A 58 -5.66 7.31 -9.86
C HIS A 58 -7.09 7.48 -10.40
N PRO A 59 -7.29 7.80 -11.70
CA PRO A 59 -8.62 8.03 -12.27
C PRO A 59 -9.49 6.76 -12.34
N ASP A 60 -8.89 5.57 -12.36
CA ASP A 60 -9.59 4.28 -12.36
C ASP A 60 -9.13 3.42 -11.16
N PRO A 61 -9.56 3.75 -9.93
CA PRO A 61 -9.14 3.03 -8.73
C PRO A 61 -9.67 1.59 -8.70
N VAL A 62 -10.86 1.35 -9.25
CA VAL A 62 -11.53 0.03 -9.25
C VAL A 62 -10.71 -1.01 -10.00
N ARG A 63 -10.02 -0.61 -11.06
CA ARG A 63 -9.13 -1.51 -11.82
C ARG A 63 -8.05 -2.15 -10.95
N PHE A 64 -7.58 -1.43 -9.94
CA PHE A 64 -6.55 -1.90 -9.00
C PHE A 64 -7.12 -2.40 -7.67
N GLY A 65 -8.44 -2.59 -7.58
CA GLY A 65 -9.09 -3.06 -6.37
C GLY A 65 -9.12 -2.03 -5.24
N ILE A 66 -8.94 -0.75 -5.56
CA ILE A 66 -8.94 0.36 -4.59
C ILE A 66 -10.38 0.78 -4.32
N ASP A 67 -10.78 0.76 -3.03
CA ASP A 67 -12.03 1.32 -2.53
C ASP A 67 -11.74 2.61 -1.74
N ARG A 68 -12.05 3.75 -2.33
CA ARG A 68 -11.74 5.07 -1.76
C ARG A 68 -12.47 5.37 -0.45
N ALA A 69 -13.64 4.79 -0.22
CA ALA A 69 -14.38 4.95 1.03
C ALA A 69 -13.69 4.19 2.17
N THR A 70 -13.25 2.97 1.92
CA THR A 70 -12.48 2.15 2.86
C THR A 70 -11.11 2.75 3.15
N GLU A 71 -10.40 3.22 2.12
CA GLU A 71 -9.15 3.95 2.29
C GLU A 71 -9.33 5.12 3.26
N TRP A 72 -10.34 5.96 3.03
CA TRP A 72 -10.60 7.12 3.86
C TRP A 72 -10.97 6.74 5.30
N GLN A 73 -11.81 5.71 5.48
CA GLN A 73 -12.16 5.21 6.81
C GLN A 73 -10.93 4.76 7.60
N LEU A 74 -10.07 3.95 7.00
CA LEU A 74 -8.84 3.44 7.65
C LEU A 74 -7.85 4.57 7.93
N TYR A 75 -7.67 5.47 6.97
CA TYR A 75 -6.79 6.62 7.12
C TYR A 75 -7.21 7.52 8.30
N GLN A 76 -8.50 7.85 8.43
CA GLN A 76 -9.00 8.64 9.56
C GLN A 76 -8.73 7.94 10.90
N GLY A 77 -8.99 6.64 10.97
CA GLY A 77 -8.66 5.84 12.15
C GLY A 77 -7.17 5.85 12.46
N ALA A 78 -6.33 5.75 11.43
CA ALA A 78 -4.88 5.77 11.55
C ALA A 78 -4.34 7.12 12.04
N VAL A 79 -4.89 8.23 11.58
CA VAL A 79 -4.59 9.58 12.13
C VAL A 79 -4.91 9.62 13.62
N GLY A 80 -6.08 9.13 14.03
CA GLY A 80 -6.49 9.06 15.44
C GLY A 80 -5.58 8.20 16.32
N GLN A 81 -4.90 7.23 15.74
CA GLN A 81 -3.91 6.37 16.43
C GLN A 81 -2.47 6.88 16.29
N GLY A 82 -2.22 8.01 15.65
CA GLY A 82 -0.88 8.52 15.37
C GLY A 82 -0.07 7.59 14.46
N LEU A 83 -0.73 6.89 13.53
CA LEU A 83 -0.11 6.06 12.50
C LEU A 83 0.05 6.81 11.18
N ALA A 84 -0.91 7.66 10.82
CA ALA A 84 -0.90 8.45 9.60
C ALA A 84 -0.70 9.93 9.89
N LEU A 85 -0.11 10.65 8.93
CA LEU A 85 0.11 12.09 9.01
C LEU A 85 -1.21 12.85 9.07
N PRO A 86 -1.29 14.03 9.70
CA PRO A 86 -2.50 14.85 9.69
C PRO A 86 -2.94 15.21 8.26
N CYS A 87 -4.26 15.26 8.02
CA CYS A 87 -4.85 15.68 6.76
C CYS A 87 -5.37 17.10 6.88
N TYR A 88 -5.01 17.95 5.93
CA TYR A 88 -5.49 19.33 5.83
C TYR A 88 -6.73 19.45 4.95
N HIS A 89 -6.84 18.61 3.92
CA HIS A 89 -7.98 18.55 3.01
C HIS A 89 -8.04 17.19 2.32
N SER A 90 -9.24 16.73 2.00
CA SER A 90 -9.45 15.52 1.23
C SER A 90 -10.75 15.56 0.44
N GLU A 91 -10.73 14.91 -0.71
CA GLU A 91 -11.89 14.56 -1.51
C GLU A 91 -11.88 13.04 -1.72
N PRO A 92 -12.47 12.26 -0.81
CA PRO A 92 -12.34 10.81 -0.83
C PRO A 92 -12.78 10.18 -2.15
N ALA A 93 -13.83 10.70 -2.79
CA ALA A 93 -14.34 10.14 -4.05
C ALA A 93 -13.30 10.20 -5.21
N SER A 94 -12.48 11.24 -5.27
CA SER A 94 -11.42 11.41 -6.27
C SER A 94 -10.06 10.84 -5.80
N GLY A 95 -9.94 10.52 -4.51
CA GLY A 95 -8.67 10.13 -3.89
C GLY A 95 -7.68 11.30 -3.73
N LEU A 96 -8.18 12.56 -3.82
CA LEU A 96 -7.39 13.74 -3.53
C LEU A 96 -7.14 13.83 -2.03
N MET A 97 -5.88 13.99 -1.63
CA MET A 97 -5.48 14.15 -0.23
C MET A 97 -4.36 15.17 -0.10
N LEU A 98 -4.55 16.14 0.79
CA LEU A 98 -3.54 17.13 1.18
C LEU A 98 -3.12 16.86 2.62
N LEU A 99 -1.90 16.37 2.80
CA LEU A 99 -1.38 15.88 4.08
C LEU A 99 -0.26 16.77 4.61
N ALA A 100 -0.01 16.68 5.91
CA ALA A 100 1.18 17.29 6.49
C ALA A 100 2.44 16.73 5.81
N TRP A 101 3.40 17.65 5.57
CA TRP A 101 4.71 17.25 5.05
C TRP A 101 5.55 16.61 6.16
N CYS A 102 6.22 15.49 5.83
CA CYS A 102 7.21 14.86 6.68
C CYS A 102 8.60 14.99 6.03
N ASP A 103 9.56 15.51 6.77
CA ASP A 103 10.95 15.67 6.30
C ASP A 103 11.80 14.41 6.49
N GLU A 104 11.31 13.45 7.29
CA GLU A 104 12.03 12.21 7.51
C GLU A 104 11.98 11.33 6.24
N PRO A 105 13.11 10.69 5.88
CA PRO A 105 13.13 9.77 4.75
C PRO A 105 12.27 8.53 5.02
N ASN A 106 11.84 7.88 3.95
CA ASN A 106 11.23 6.56 4.06
C ASN A 106 12.29 5.46 4.30
N TRP A 107 11.83 4.29 4.72
CA TRP A 107 12.74 3.17 5.01
C TRP A 107 13.43 2.58 3.77
N ALA A 108 12.91 2.82 2.56
CA ALA A 108 13.60 2.43 1.34
C ALA A 108 14.88 3.27 1.12
N ALA A 109 14.85 4.55 1.48
CA ALA A 109 15.99 5.47 1.37
C ALA A 109 16.92 5.41 2.59
N ALA A 110 16.35 5.29 3.81
CA ALA A 110 17.12 5.27 5.07
C ALA A 110 16.46 4.32 6.09
N PRO A 111 16.65 3.00 5.94
CA PRO A 111 16.06 2.02 6.85
C PRO A 111 16.66 2.11 8.25
N PRO A 112 15.89 1.87 9.31
CA PRO A 112 16.44 1.63 10.63
C PRO A 112 17.37 0.39 10.62
N PRO A 113 18.24 0.25 11.63
CA PRO A 113 19.02 -0.98 11.79
C PRO A 113 18.13 -2.23 11.73
N LEU A 114 18.55 -3.27 11.03
CA LEU A 114 17.74 -4.44 10.74
C LEU A 114 17.08 -5.05 12.00
N ALA A 115 17.83 -5.15 13.10
CA ALA A 115 17.33 -5.66 14.37
C ALA A 115 16.25 -4.77 15.03
N ALA A 116 16.13 -3.50 14.64
CA ALA A 116 15.11 -2.59 15.14
C ALA A 116 13.80 -2.64 14.35
N GLN A 117 13.83 -3.13 13.10
CA GLN A 117 12.66 -3.13 12.22
C GLN A 117 11.51 -4.00 12.74
N PRO A 118 11.71 -5.28 13.18
CA PRO A 118 10.62 -6.10 13.68
C PRO A 118 9.85 -5.49 14.86
N PRO A 119 10.46 -5.00 15.95
CA PRO A 119 9.71 -4.38 17.05
C PRO A 119 9.00 -3.08 16.65
N LEU A 120 9.57 -2.29 15.73
CA LEU A 120 8.92 -1.07 15.21
C LEU A 120 7.68 -1.42 14.40
N LEU A 121 7.77 -2.39 13.46
CA LEU A 121 6.62 -2.86 12.69
C LEU A 121 5.58 -3.56 13.58
N ALA A 122 5.99 -4.32 14.58
CA ALA A 122 5.05 -4.88 15.54
C ALA A 122 4.23 -3.80 16.28
N ALA A 123 4.86 -2.66 16.60
CA ALA A 123 4.16 -1.52 17.20
C ALA A 123 3.18 -0.86 16.21
N VAL A 124 3.52 -0.77 14.93
CA VAL A 124 2.63 -0.31 13.85
C VAL A 124 1.43 -1.25 13.74
N LEU A 125 1.67 -2.55 13.53
CA LEU A 125 0.64 -3.56 13.35
C LEU A 125 -0.33 -3.64 14.54
N ARG A 126 0.16 -3.51 15.78
CA ARG A 126 -0.70 -3.50 16.97
C ARG A 126 -1.68 -2.32 17.00
N ARG A 127 -1.28 -1.15 16.49
CA ARG A 127 -2.17 0.02 16.37
C ARG A 127 -3.11 -0.12 15.19
N LEU A 128 -2.61 -0.56 14.05
CA LEU A 128 -3.37 -0.82 12.82
C LEU A 128 -4.51 -1.81 13.07
N HIS A 129 -4.20 -2.97 13.64
CA HIS A 129 -5.18 -4.02 13.89
C HIS A 129 -6.20 -3.70 15.01
N ARG A 130 -6.13 -2.52 15.63
CA ARG A 130 -7.13 -1.98 16.57
C ARG A 130 -8.08 -0.98 15.92
N LEU A 131 -7.85 -0.62 14.66
CA LEU A 131 -8.75 0.24 13.93
C LEU A 131 -10.13 -0.43 13.79
N PRO A 132 -11.20 0.33 13.54
CA PRO A 132 -12.49 -0.26 13.18
C PRO A 132 -12.37 -1.14 11.95
N LEU A 133 -12.95 -2.34 12.00
CA LEU A 133 -12.92 -3.27 10.88
C LEU A 133 -13.70 -2.67 9.70
N PRO A 134 -13.09 -2.51 8.52
CA PRO A 134 -13.80 -2.03 7.34
C PRO A 134 -14.75 -3.10 6.78
N ALA A 135 -15.76 -2.66 6.02
CA ALA A 135 -16.71 -3.55 5.39
C ALA A 135 -16.14 -4.30 4.17
N VAL A 136 -15.20 -3.68 3.47
CA VAL A 136 -14.52 -4.31 2.33
C VAL A 136 -13.52 -5.33 2.82
N VAL A 137 -13.62 -6.55 2.28
CA VAL A 137 -12.77 -7.69 2.65
C VAL A 137 -11.85 -8.04 1.47
N MET A 138 -10.55 -8.12 1.75
CA MET A 138 -9.54 -8.64 0.84
C MET A 138 -9.33 -10.13 1.13
N ALA A 139 -10.26 -10.97 0.66
CA ALA A 139 -10.06 -12.42 0.60
C ALA A 139 -9.13 -12.74 -0.58
N VAL A 140 -7.99 -13.39 -0.32
CA VAL A 140 -6.89 -13.54 -1.30
C VAL A 140 -7.34 -14.18 -2.62
N ARG A 141 -8.21 -15.21 -2.58
CA ARG A 141 -8.73 -15.87 -3.79
C ARG A 141 -9.65 -14.95 -4.59
N ALA A 142 -10.60 -14.32 -3.93
CA ALA A 142 -11.55 -13.42 -4.60
C ALA A 142 -10.82 -12.19 -5.16
N HIS A 143 -9.86 -11.65 -4.39
CA HIS A 143 -9.07 -10.49 -4.82
C HIS A 143 -8.19 -10.82 -6.04
N SER A 144 -7.49 -11.96 -6.01
CA SER A 144 -6.67 -12.41 -7.14
C SER A 144 -7.52 -12.73 -8.38
N ALA A 145 -8.67 -13.38 -8.21
CA ALA A 145 -9.61 -13.60 -9.30
C ALA A 145 -10.06 -12.27 -9.94
N GLY A 146 -10.38 -11.26 -9.11
CA GLY A 146 -10.72 -9.93 -9.59
C GLY A 146 -9.62 -9.26 -10.40
N TYR A 147 -8.35 -9.38 -10.03
CA TYR A 147 -7.21 -8.89 -10.81
C TYR A 147 -7.08 -9.66 -12.14
N ARG A 148 -7.12 -10.98 -12.06
CA ARG A 148 -7.01 -11.85 -13.23
C ARG A 148 -8.10 -11.54 -14.28
N ASP A 149 -9.35 -11.32 -13.85
CA ASP A 149 -10.49 -11.02 -14.73
C ASP A 149 -10.40 -9.64 -15.40
N ARG A 150 -9.61 -8.72 -14.82
CA ARG A 150 -9.36 -7.38 -15.38
C ARG A 150 -8.21 -7.34 -16.38
N LEU A 151 -7.41 -8.41 -16.51
CA LEU A 151 -6.37 -8.49 -17.53
C LEU A 151 -7.00 -8.48 -18.93
N ALA A 152 -6.57 -7.57 -19.78
CA ALA A 152 -6.97 -7.54 -21.17
C ALA A 152 -6.44 -8.75 -21.94
N ARG A 153 -5.27 -9.25 -21.52
CA ARG A 153 -4.64 -10.44 -22.09
C ARG A 153 -4.03 -11.32 -20.99
N VAL A 154 -4.55 -12.54 -20.86
CA VAL A 154 -4.02 -13.55 -19.95
C VAL A 154 -2.81 -14.24 -20.59
N PRO A 155 -1.59 -14.18 -20.02
CA PRO A 155 -0.43 -14.90 -20.52
C PRO A 155 -0.65 -16.42 -20.55
N ALA A 156 -0.17 -17.11 -21.59
CA ALA A 156 -0.38 -18.56 -21.76
C ALA A 156 0.17 -19.43 -20.60
N TRP A 157 1.19 -18.95 -19.89
CA TRP A 157 1.80 -19.65 -18.76
C TRP A 157 1.03 -19.47 -17.44
N LEU A 158 0.23 -18.40 -17.29
CA LEU A 158 -0.44 -18.04 -16.03
C LEU A 158 -1.40 -19.14 -15.51
N PRO A 159 -2.25 -19.80 -16.34
CA PRO A 159 -3.18 -20.84 -15.87
C PRO A 159 -2.50 -22.06 -15.23
N ALA A 160 -1.23 -22.35 -15.56
CA ALA A 160 -0.49 -23.44 -14.94
C ALA A 160 -0.08 -23.11 -13.50
N LEU A 161 0.44 -21.91 -13.26
CA LEU A 161 0.77 -21.41 -11.93
C LEU A 161 -0.48 -21.29 -11.05
N GLU A 162 -1.55 -20.76 -11.60
CA GLU A 162 -2.83 -20.58 -10.91
C GLU A 162 -3.40 -21.92 -10.41
N ARG A 163 -3.37 -22.98 -11.20
CA ARG A 163 -3.85 -24.30 -10.78
C ARG A 163 -3.09 -24.86 -9.59
N ALA A 164 -1.77 -24.70 -9.55
CA ALA A 164 -0.95 -25.15 -8.43
C ALA A 164 -1.32 -24.38 -7.15
N LEU A 165 -1.48 -23.09 -7.23
CA LEU A 165 -1.86 -22.24 -6.10
C LEU A 165 -3.29 -22.52 -5.61
N LEU A 166 -4.27 -22.62 -6.50
CA LEU A 166 -5.66 -22.91 -6.15
C LEU A 166 -5.89 -24.31 -5.56
N ALA A 167 -4.99 -25.25 -5.81
CA ALA A 167 -5.01 -26.57 -5.18
C ALA A 167 -4.55 -26.54 -3.70
N SER A 168 -3.89 -25.47 -3.26
CA SER A 168 -3.48 -25.30 -1.86
C SER A 168 -4.68 -25.03 -0.97
N ARG A 169 -4.58 -25.44 0.31
CA ARG A 169 -5.61 -25.11 1.31
C ARG A 169 -5.59 -23.62 1.59
N GLU A 170 -6.76 -23.00 1.61
CA GLU A 170 -6.91 -21.62 2.11
C GLU A 170 -6.66 -21.57 3.62
N PRO A 171 -5.89 -20.62 4.12
CA PRO A 171 -5.81 -20.37 5.56
C PRO A 171 -7.17 -20.02 6.16
N ASP A 172 -7.33 -20.30 7.44
CA ASP A 172 -8.58 -20.04 8.15
C ASP A 172 -8.93 -18.54 8.16
N ASP A 173 -10.21 -18.20 8.12
CA ASP A 173 -10.69 -16.82 8.17
C ASP A 173 -10.28 -16.13 9.48
N CYS A 174 -9.57 -15.02 9.36
CA CYS A 174 -9.23 -14.12 10.45
C CYS A 174 -9.15 -12.70 9.89
N TRP A 175 -10.18 -11.90 10.10
CA TRP A 175 -10.26 -10.57 9.52
C TRP A 175 -9.87 -9.50 10.53
N LEU A 176 -8.84 -8.73 10.19
CA LEU A 176 -8.39 -7.53 10.89
C LEU A 176 -8.28 -6.37 9.91
N PRO A 177 -8.32 -5.11 10.38
CA PRO A 177 -7.94 -3.98 9.56
C PRO A 177 -6.48 -4.14 9.14
N CYS A 178 -6.21 -4.27 7.86
CA CYS A 178 -4.86 -4.42 7.29
C CYS A 178 -4.59 -3.29 6.30
N HIS A 179 -3.32 -2.95 6.14
CA HIS A 179 -2.85 -1.99 5.15
C HIS A 179 -2.58 -2.63 3.79
N HIS A 180 -2.12 -3.88 3.82
CA HIS A 180 -1.74 -4.73 2.69
C HIS A 180 -0.54 -4.26 1.86
N ASP A 181 0.02 -3.09 2.14
CA ASP A 181 1.19 -2.55 1.42
C ASP A 181 2.18 -1.85 2.38
N LEU A 182 2.54 -2.51 3.49
CA LEU A 182 3.55 -2.01 4.45
C LEU A 182 4.97 -2.25 3.95
N ASN A 183 5.24 -1.85 2.70
CA ASN A 183 6.59 -1.90 2.12
C ASN A 183 7.47 -0.76 2.67
N PRO A 184 8.83 -0.82 2.51
CA PRO A 184 9.73 0.19 3.05
C PRO A 184 9.48 1.62 2.53
N ALA A 185 8.95 1.79 1.32
CA ALA A 185 8.67 3.11 0.77
C ALA A 185 7.47 3.80 1.47
N ASN A 186 6.57 3.01 2.07
CA ASN A 186 5.37 3.48 2.76
C ASN A 186 5.56 3.72 4.27
N LEU A 187 6.80 3.67 4.77
CA LEU A 187 7.16 3.87 6.18
C LEU A 187 8.10 5.06 6.29
N LEU A 188 7.65 6.18 6.89
CA LEU A 188 8.44 7.41 7.03
C LEU A 188 9.00 7.56 8.44
N GLY A 189 10.31 7.74 8.55
CA GLY A 189 10.99 8.08 9.80
C GLY A 189 11.24 6.91 10.74
N HIS A 190 11.89 7.22 11.87
CA HIS A 190 12.31 6.24 12.88
C HIS A 190 11.15 5.60 13.66
N ARG A 191 10.09 6.37 13.91
CA ARG A 191 8.80 5.90 14.43
C ARG A 191 7.81 6.04 13.29
N PRO A 192 7.68 5.01 12.45
CA PRO A 192 7.18 5.24 11.12
C PRO A 192 5.73 5.74 11.11
N TRP A 193 5.55 6.86 10.40
CA TRP A 193 4.27 7.19 9.83
C TRP A 193 4.01 6.24 8.67
N VAL A 194 2.80 5.73 8.59
CA VAL A 194 2.35 4.87 7.50
C VAL A 194 1.63 5.74 6.48
N ILE A 195 2.04 5.63 5.22
CA ILE A 195 1.44 6.34 4.09
C ILE A 195 0.88 5.35 3.07
N ASP A 196 0.10 5.86 2.12
CA ASP A 196 -0.47 5.10 1.00
C ASP A 196 -1.42 3.97 1.40
N TRP A 197 -2.57 4.36 1.98
CA TRP A 197 -3.59 3.49 2.54
C TRP A 197 -4.55 2.88 1.52
N GLU A 198 -4.31 3.06 0.22
CA GLU A 198 -5.27 2.77 -0.85
C GLU A 198 -5.63 1.28 -1.00
N TYR A 199 -4.78 0.36 -0.55
CA TYR A 199 -5.06 -1.08 -0.52
C TYR A 199 -5.61 -1.57 0.83
N GLY A 200 -5.86 -0.66 1.76
CA GLY A 200 -6.38 -0.99 3.08
C GLY A 200 -7.75 -1.65 3.02
N ALA A 201 -7.92 -2.75 3.76
CA ALA A 201 -9.18 -3.51 3.82
C ALA A 201 -9.21 -4.40 5.08
N ALA A 202 -10.35 -5.06 5.34
CA ALA A 202 -10.36 -6.20 6.23
C ALA A 202 -9.59 -7.35 5.56
N GLY A 203 -8.50 -7.80 6.17
CA GLY A 203 -7.61 -8.81 5.61
C GLY A 203 -7.11 -9.80 6.65
N HIS A 204 -6.48 -10.87 6.17
CA HIS A 204 -5.83 -11.82 7.07
C HIS A 204 -4.45 -11.28 7.49
N PRO A 205 -4.16 -11.18 8.81
CA PRO A 205 -2.88 -10.63 9.28
C PRO A 205 -1.67 -11.45 8.83
N GLY A 206 -1.83 -12.74 8.55
CA GLY A 206 -0.79 -13.58 7.96
C GLY A 206 -0.40 -13.15 6.55
N PHE A 207 -1.36 -12.70 5.73
CA PHE A 207 -1.06 -12.12 4.41
C PHE A 207 -0.25 -10.83 4.55
N GLU A 208 -0.61 -9.96 5.50
CA GLU A 208 0.12 -8.73 5.76
C GLU A 208 1.56 -9.00 6.21
N LEU A 209 1.79 -9.99 7.11
CA LEU A 209 3.14 -10.38 7.51
C LEU A 209 3.95 -11.00 6.36
N ALA A 210 3.33 -11.82 5.53
CA ALA A 210 3.95 -12.37 4.33
C ALA A 210 4.33 -11.26 3.33
N SER A 211 3.45 -10.27 3.15
CA SER A 211 3.73 -9.11 2.31
C SER A 211 4.92 -8.29 2.85
N ILE A 212 4.97 -8.03 4.15
CA ILE A 212 6.12 -7.39 4.80
C ILE A 212 7.40 -8.19 4.54
N GLN A 213 7.39 -9.50 4.79
CA GLN A 213 8.55 -10.35 4.55
C GLN A 213 9.07 -10.22 3.10
N ARG A 214 8.17 -10.29 2.11
CA ARG A 214 8.52 -10.20 0.68
C ARG A 214 9.07 -8.84 0.28
N THR A 215 8.41 -7.77 0.71
CA THR A 215 8.75 -6.40 0.30
C THR A 215 9.99 -5.84 1.02
N HIS A 216 10.26 -6.32 2.23
CA HIS A 216 11.48 -5.98 2.99
C HIS A 216 12.65 -6.91 2.68
N GLY A 217 12.47 -7.98 1.91
CA GLY A 217 13.51 -8.99 1.64
C GLY A 217 13.97 -9.73 2.90
N TRP A 218 13.07 -9.97 3.86
CA TRP A 218 13.40 -10.58 5.14
C TRP A 218 13.51 -12.09 5.06
N SER A 219 14.40 -12.64 5.91
CA SER A 219 14.44 -14.08 6.20
C SER A 219 13.27 -14.50 7.08
N ASP A 220 13.07 -15.82 7.21
CA ASP A 220 12.06 -16.40 8.11
C ASP A 220 12.32 -16.03 9.57
N GLU A 221 13.60 -15.90 9.99
CA GLU A 221 13.96 -15.51 11.35
C GLU A 221 13.45 -14.09 11.68
N LEU A 222 13.59 -13.14 10.75
CA LEU A 222 13.11 -11.76 10.97
C LEU A 222 11.58 -11.71 11.00
N ARG A 223 10.90 -12.50 10.17
CA ARG A 223 9.45 -12.65 10.23
C ARG A 223 9.00 -13.23 11.57
N CYS A 224 9.66 -14.30 12.04
CA CYS A 224 9.36 -14.89 13.34
C CYS A 224 9.62 -13.92 14.50
N GLN A 225 10.65 -13.08 14.41
CA GLN A 225 10.88 -12.01 15.38
C GLN A 225 9.74 -10.98 15.37
N LEU A 226 9.25 -10.57 14.19
CA LEU A 226 8.08 -9.69 14.08
C LEU A 226 6.84 -10.30 14.75
N GLU A 227 6.56 -11.59 14.47
CA GLU A 227 5.44 -12.32 15.08
C GLU A 227 5.56 -12.35 16.60
N SER A 228 6.74 -12.67 17.14
CA SER A 228 7.02 -12.68 18.57
C SER A 228 6.82 -11.31 19.21
N CYS A 229 7.44 -10.27 18.64
CA CYS A 229 7.27 -8.90 19.13
C CYS A 229 5.81 -8.43 19.07
N TYR A 230 5.05 -8.85 18.05
CA TYR A 230 3.64 -8.52 17.93
C TYR A 230 2.79 -9.18 19.03
N LEU A 231 3.05 -10.45 19.34
CA LEU A 231 2.29 -11.22 20.34
C LEU A 231 2.61 -10.78 21.77
N GLU A 232 3.86 -10.45 22.11
CA GLU A 232 4.29 -9.98 23.42
C GLU A 232 3.50 -8.76 23.92
N GLY A 233 3.10 -7.86 23.04
CA GLY A 233 2.34 -6.64 23.37
C GLY A 233 0.82 -6.82 23.48
N ARG A 234 0.30 -8.02 23.31
CA ARG A 234 -1.14 -8.31 23.31
C ARG A 234 -1.57 -9.08 24.53
N GLY A 235 -2.09 -8.40 25.53
CA GLY A 235 -2.91 -9.04 26.55
C GLY A 235 -4.19 -9.62 25.93
N GLY A 236 -4.21 -10.91 25.63
CA GLY A 236 -5.43 -11.71 25.45
C GLY A 236 -6.40 -11.40 24.31
N ALA A 237 -6.17 -10.40 23.47
CA ALA A 237 -7.21 -9.83 22.59
C ALA A 237 -7.53 -10.61 21.32
N HIS A 238 -6.70 -11.55 20.85
CA HIS A 238 -6.98 -12.39 19.67
C HIS A 238 -6.72 -13.87 19.93
N LYS A 239 -7.74 -14.53 20.46
CA LYS A 239 -7.71 -15.96 20.79
C LYS A 239 -7.31 -16.86 19.59
N LEU A 240 -7.69 -16.48 18.37
CA LEU A 240 -7.36 -17.22 17.13
C LEU A 240 -5.86 -17.14 16.79
N LEU A 241 -5.22 -15.96 16.88
CA LEU A 241 -3.80 -15.81 16.62
C LEU A 241 -2.94 -16.49 17.68
N ASN A 242 -3.43 -16.54 18.92
CA ASN A 242 -2.72 -17.22 20.03
C ASN A 242 -2.74 -18.75 19.89
N THR A 243 -3.69 -19.32 19.16
CA THR A 243 -3.82 -20.79 19.01
C THR A 243 -3.25 -21.33 17.71
N LYS A 244 -3.26 -20.56 16.61
CA LYS A 244 -2.88 -21.01 15.27
C LYS A 244 -1.72 -20.23 14.65
N GLY A 245 -1.25 -19.17 15.30
CA GLY A 245 -0.26 -18.25 14.75
C GLY A 245 -0.79 -17.46 13.54
N PHE A 246 0.10 -16.73 12.87
CA PHE A 246 -0.24 -15.92 11.70
C PHE A 246 -0.38 -16.72 10.41
N GLN A 247 0.18 -17.93 10.34
CA GLN A 247 0.21 -18.74 9.13
C GLN A 247 0.83 -18.01 7.92
N ALA A 248 1.75 -17.06 8.14
CA ALA A 248 2.30 -16.20 7.10
C ALA A 248 2.94 -16.98 5.95
N GLU A 249 3.57 -18.13 6.22
CA GLU A 249 4.17 -18.99 5.19
C GLU A 249 3.15 -19.48 4.16
N ALA A 250 1.92 -19.78 4.59
CA ALA A 250 0.85 -20.19 3.68
C ALA A 250 0.40 -19.07 2.73
N PHE A 251 0.69 -17.82 3.08
CA PHE A 251 0.35 -16.65 2.26
C PHE A 251 1.47 -16.20 1.33
N LEU A 252 2.72 -16.65 1.49
CA LEU A 252 3.82 -16.23 0.62
C LEU A 252 3.52 -16.42 -0.87
N PRO A 253 3.02 -17.60 -1.33
CA PRO A 253 2.67 -17.78 -2.74
C PRO A 253 1.52 -16.85 -3.19
N TRP A 254 0.60 -16.51 -2.29
CA TRP A 254 -0.50 -15.58 -2.59
C TRP A 254 -0.01 -14.14 -2.73
N VAL A 255 0.96 -13.72 -1.93
CA VAL A 255 1.62 -12.40 -2.07
C VAL A 255 2.31 -12.31 -3.42
N ASP A 256 3.11 -13.33 -3.78
CA ASP A 256 3.81 -13.38 -5.06
C ASP A 256 2.81 -13.40 -6.24
N TYR A 257 1.69 -14.14 -6.12
CA TYR A 257 0.67 -14.21 -7.17
C TYR A 257 -0.13 -12.91 -7.34
N ILE A 258 -0.56 -12.28 -6.25
CA ILE A 258 -1.27 -10.99 -6.29
C ILE A 258 -0.33 -9.90 -6.83
N GLY A 259 0.93 -9.89 -6.40
CA GLY A 259 1.96 -8.99 -6.94
C GLY A 259 2.22 -9.18 -8.43
N LEU A 260 2.23 -10.44 -8.91
CA LEU A 260 2.33 -10.78 -10.32
C LEU A 260 1.16 -10.23 -11.14
N LEU A 261 -0.07 -10.46 -10.68
CA LEU A 261 -1.28 -9.98 -11.36
C LEU A 261 -1.36 -8.45 -11.40
N TRP A 262 -1.00 -7.80 -10.28
CA TRP A 262 -0.92 -6.34 -10.22
C TRP A 262 0.12 -5.80 -11.21
N ALA A 263 1.31 -6.38 -11.26
CA ALA A 263 2.35 -5.95 -12.20
C ALA A 263 1.94 -6.14 -13.67
N LEU A 264 1.20 -7.21 -13.99
CA LEU A 264 0.61 -7.42 -15.32
C LEU A 264 -0.41 -6.33 -15.67
N LEU A 265 -1.31 -5.98 -14.73
CA LEU A 265 -2.29 -4.90 -14.94
C LEU A 265 -1.62 -3.55 -15.15
N MET A 266 -0.57 -3.24 -14.37
CA MET A 266 0.20 -2.00 -14.53
C MET A 266 0.94 -1.97 -15.86
N ALA A 267 1.56 -3.07 -16.30
CA ALA A 267 2.26 -3.18 -17.58
C ALA A 267 1.33 -3.00 -18.78
N GLU A 268 0.04 -3.34 -18.68
CA GLU A 268 -0.94 -3.06 -19.73
C GLU A 268 -1.24 -1.57 -19.89
N GLN A 269 -1.17 -0.79 -18.80
CA GLN A 269 -1.41 0.66 -18.86
C GLN A 269 -0.17 1.45 -19.21
N GLN A 270 0.95 1.08 -18.59
CA GLN A 270 2.22 1.78 -18.72
C GLN A 270 3.35 0.77 -18.89
N PRO A 271 3.59 0.25 -20.09
CA PRO A 271 4.69 -0.67 -20.34
C PRO A 271 6.02 -0.06 -19.91
N GLY A 272 6.81 -0.81 -19.12
CA GLY A 272 8.12 -0.36 -18.66
C GLY A 272 8.96 -1.50 -18.07
N PRO A 273 10.30 -1.31 -18.01
CA PRO A 273 11.21 -2.34 -17.52
C PRO A 273 10.97 -2.70 -16.05
N ASP A 274 10.51 -1.76 -15.24
CA ASP A 274 10.26 -1.99 -13.81
C ASP A 274 9.13 -2.99 -13.59
N TYR A 275 8.03 -2.88 -14.34
CA TYR A 275 6.92 -3.85 -14.25
C TYR A 275 7.33 -5.21 -14.80
N GLN A 276 8.14 -5.26 -15.86
CA GLN A 276 8.64 -6.53 -16.39
C GLN A 276 9.53 -7.22 -15.36
N ALA A 277 10.41 -6.50 -14.67
CA ALA A 277 11.23 -7.06 -13.60
C ALA A 277 10.38 -7.62 -12.43
N LEU A 278 9.30 -6.93 -12.05
CA LEU A 278 8.36 -7.41 -11.04
C LEU A 278 7.60 -8.68 -11.49
N ILE A 279 7.18 -8.73 -12.76
CA ILE A 279 6.55 -9.92 -13.36
C ILE A 279 7.50 -11.11 -13.28
N ASP A 280 8.73 -10.94 -13.75
CA ASP A 280 9.74 -12.01 -13.82
C ASP A 280 10.10 -12.52 -12.41
N MET A 281 10.31 -11.60 -11.45
CA MET A 281 10.61 -11.92 -10.06
C MET A 281 9.48 -12.72 -9.39
N ASN A 282 8.24 -12.25 -9.49
CA ASN A 282 7.11 -12.91 -8.84
C ASN A 282 6.82 -14.28 -9.52
N ARG A 283 6.95 -14.34 -10.84
CA ARG A 283 6.81 -15.59 -11.58
C ARG A 283 7.85 -16.62 -11.13
N GLN A 284 9.12 -16.24 -11.04
CA GLN A 284 10.20 -17.12 -10.59
C GLN A 284 9.96 -17.70 -9.18
N ARG A 285 9.33 -16.93 -8.29
CA ARG A 285 9.00 -17.39 -6.93
C ARG A 285 7.85 -18.38 -6.90
N LEU A 286 7.02 -18.40 -7.93
CA LEU A 286 5.87 -19.30 -8.05
C LEU A 286 6.18 -20.58 -8.86
N GLU A 287 7.23 -20.62 -9.66
CA GLU A 287 7.78 -21.79 -10.37
C GLU A 287 8.61 -22.66 -9.44
#